data_d2ba4a52a67b040f3f0c93d015fe17e6
#
_entry.id   d2ba4a52a67b040f3f0c93d015fe17e6
#
_cell.length_a   1.000
_cell.length_b   1.000
_cell.length_c   1.000
_cell.angle_alpha   90.00
_cell.angle_beta   90.00
_cell.angle_gamma   90.00
#
_symmetry.space_group_name_H-M   'P 1'
#
loop_
_entity.id
_entity.type
_entity.pdbx_description
1 polymer ?
#
loop_
_entity_poly.entity_id
_entity_poly.type
_entity_poly.pdbx_seq_one_letter_code
_entity_poly.pdbx_strand_id
1 'polypeptide(L)'
;MTIHDTHPFLDPESERDQSRRFRSRLGGAVSLWTTGTDRGRAGLTVSSLMVAGGEPGRVLALIDPDSGLADALEPGTAVVVQLLAWAHRDLAEAFAGTAPAPGGPFAQAEWSETSWGPVLANASVWAGVRVESLAEVGWSRLVTATIEHVEIGADDEPLTHRRGRYQRPG
;
A
#
# COMPACT_ATOMS: atom_id res chain seq x y z
N MET A 1 19.28 31.20 7.16
CA MET A 1 18.65 30.89 5.86
C MET A 1 19.17 29.57 5.36
N THR A 2 18.35 28.59 5.37
CA THR A 2 18.72 27.24 4.95
C THR A 2 18.47 27.08 3.47
N ILE A 3 19.52 26.77 2.75
CA ILE A 3 19.52 26.57 1.30
C ILE A 3 18.81 25.26 0.92
N HIS A 4 18.23 24.57 1.89
CA HIS A 4 17.69 23.23 1.70
C HIS A 4 16.26 23.20 1.12
N ASP A 5 15.63 24.37 1.02
CA ASP A 5 14.25 24.47 0.57
C ASP A 5 14.11 24.46 -0.95
N THR A 6 15.22 24.35 -1.67
CA THR A 6 15.22 24.46 -3.12
C THR A 6 15.64 23.19 -3.85
N HIS A 7 15.48 22.04 -3.20
CA HIS A 7 15.70 20.78 -3.90
C HIS A 7 14.59 20.62 -4.95
N PRO A 8 14.96 20.49 -6.25
CA PRO A 8 13.96 20.53 -7.32
C PRO A 8 12.96 19.36 -7.29
N PHE A 9 13.23 18.36 -6.47
CA PHE A 9 12.37 17.19 -6.33
C PHE A 9 11.60 17.15 -5.01
N LEU A 10 11.66 18.22 -4.22
CA LEU A 10 10.91 18.33 -2.98
C LEU A 10 9.88 19.45 -3.09
N ASP A 11 8.68 19.19 -2.58
CA ASP A 11 7.65 20.22 -2.40
C ASP A 11 8.23 21.39 -1.62
N PRO A 12 7.85 22.62 -1.94
CA PRO A 12 8.01 23.71 -0.99
C PRO A 12 7.39 23.30 0.34
N GLU A 13 8.07 23.54 1.43
CA GLU A 13 7.66 23.10 2.78
C GLU A 13 6.21 23.47 3.10
N SER A 14 5.80 24.70 2.73
CA SER A 14 4.45 25.18 2.96
C SER A 14 3.40 24.40 2.17
N GLU A 15 3.64 24.08 0.89
CA GLU A 15 2.71 23.34 0.05
C GLU A 15 2.64 21.89 0.49
N ARG A 16 3.80 21.28 0.78
CA ARG A 16 3.90 19.93 1.28
C ARG A 16 3.15 19.77 2.59
N ASP A 17 3.31 20.73 3.50
CA ASP A 17 2.62 20.71 4.78
C ASP A 17 1.11 20.81 4.59
N GLN A 18 0.63 21.69 3.71
CA GLN A 18 -0.80 21.89 3.45
C GLN A 18 -1.45 20.65 2.81
N SER A 19 -0.88 20.13 1.74
CA SER A 19 -1.43 18.95 1.08
C SER A 19 -1.33 17.70 1.95
N ARG A 20 -0.26 17.56 2.71
CA ARG A 20 -0.10 16.46 3.67
C ARG A 20 -1.14 16.55 4.78
N ARG A 21 -1.38 17.73 5.31
CA ARG A 21 -2.38 17.97 6.36
C ARG A 21 -3.78 17.67 5.83
N PHE A 22 -4.09 18.11 4.62
CA PHE A 22 -5.37 17.81 3.99
C PHE A 22 -5.55 16.29 3.81
N ARG A 23 -4.55 15.63 3.24
CA ARG A 23 -4.58 14.18 3.02
C ARG A 23 -4.76 13.41 4.33
N SER A 24 -4.09 13.84 5.40
CA SER A 24 -4.15 13.16 6.69
C SER A 24 -5.57 13.16 7.29
N ARG A 25 -6.41 14.09 6.91
CA ARG A 25 -7.78 14.19 7.41
C ARG A 25 -8.78 13.35 6.64
N LEU A 26 -8.41 12.90 5.44
CA LEU A 26 -9.28 12.02 4.67
C LEU A 26 -9.48 10.68 5.38
N GLY A 27 -8.41 10.17 5.97
CA GLY A 27 -8.44 8.83 6.54
C GLY A 27 -8.63 7.76 5.48
N GLY A 28 -8.59 6.51 5.87
CA GLY A 28 -8.83 5.42 4.93
C GLY A 28 -8.43 4.07 5.47
N ALA A 29 -8.85 3.03 4.75
CA ALA A 29 -8.45 1.67 5.02
C ALA A 29 -6.94 1.52 4.78
N VAL A 30 -6.32 0.68 5.60
CA VAL A 30 -4.91 0.33 5.43
C VAL A 30 -4.83 -1.00 4.70
N SER A 31 -4.11 -1.01 3.59
CA SER A 31 -3.86 -2.21 2.82
C SER A 31 -2.38 -2.55 2.79
N LEU A 32 -2.08 -3.79 2.49
CA LEU A 32 -0.73 -4.26 2.21
C LEU A 32 -0.70 -4.78 0.79
N TRP A 33 0.19 -4.24 -0.01
CA TRP A 33 0.41 -4.65 -1.38
C TRP A 33 1.67 -5.49 -1.44
N THR A 34 1.57 -6.69 -2.00
CA THR A 34 2.69 -7.63 -2.09
C THR A 34 2.78 -8.23 -3.48
N THR A 35 3.99 -8.51 -3.92
CA THR A 35 4.24 -9.11 -5.23
C THR A 35 5.51 -9.96 -5.18
N GLY A 36 5.71 -10.79 -6.19
CA GLY A 36 6.92 -11.57 -6.35
C GLY A 36 6.94 -12.87 -5.59
N THR A 37 8.05 -13.60 -5.71
CA THR A 37 8.29 -14.89 -5.05
C THR A 37 9.66 -14.87 -4.41
N ASP A 38 9.82 -15.59 -3.33
CA ASP A 38 11.10 -15.79 -2.65
C ASP A 38 11.87 -14.48 -2.43
N ARG A 39 13.09 -14.38 -2.95
CA ARG A 39 13.94 -13.19 -2.81
C ARG A 39 13.47 -12.01 -3.65
N GLY A 40 12.57 -12.25 -4.60
CA GLY A 40 11.99 -11.20 -5.43
C GLY A 40 10.73 -10.57 -4.82
N ARG A 41 10.38 -10.92 -3.58
CA ARG A 41 9.22 -10.34 -2.91
C ARG A 41 9.42 -8.86 -2.65
N ALA A 42 8.38 -8.09 -2.90
CA ALA A 42 8.31 -6.69 -2.53
C ALA A 42 6.95 -6.39 -1.93
N GLY A 43 6.90 -5.45 -1.00
CA GLY A 43 5.66 -5.08 -0.36
C GLY A 43 5.69 -3.67 0.19
N LEU A 44 4.51 -3.09 0.34
CA LEU A 44 4.34 -1.73 0.87
C LEU A 44 2.97 -1.59 1.50
N THR A 45 2.93 -0.92 2.64
CA THR A 45 1.68 -0.49 3.26
C THR A 45 1.11 0.69 2.49
N VAL A 46 -0.14 0.58 2.05
CA VAL A 46 -0.80 1.58 1.21
C VAL A 46 -2.15 1.95 1.82
N SER A 47 -2.34 3.23 2.10
CA SER A 47 -3.62 3.78 2.59
C SER A 47 -4.30 4.70 1.57
N SER A 48 -3.63 5.02 0.47
CA SER A 48 -4.17 5.88 -0.59
C SER A 48 -4.69 5.01 -1.73
N LEU A 49 -5.79 4.31 -1.51
CA LEU A 49 -6.37 3.42 -2.52
C LEU A 49 -7.86 3.63 -2.66
N MET A 50 -8.38 3.29 -3.83
CA MET A 50 -9.80 3.32 -4.14
C MET A 50 -10.13 2.24 -5.16
N VAL A 51 -11.40 1.89 -5.25
CA VAL A 51 -11.87 0.84 -6.16
C VAL A 51 -12.88 1.45 -7.12
N ALA A 52 -12.66 1.21 -8.40
CA ALA A 52 -13.62 1.54 -9.46
C ALA A 52 -14.40 0.28 -9.82
N GLY A 53 -15.72 0.37 -9.74
CA GLY A 53 -16.59 -0.71 -10.20
C GLY A 53 -16.50 -0.86 -11.72
N GLY A 54 -16.66 -2.07 -12.21
CA GLY A 54 -16.60 -2.36 -13.63
C GLY A 54 -16.51 -3.86 -13.86
N GLU A 55 -16.44 -4.23 -15.14
CA GLU A 55 -16.26 -5.63 -15.56
C GLU A 55 -15.08 -5.72 -16.53
N PRO A 56 -13.88 -5.91 -15.99
CA PRO A 56 -13.51 -6.07 -14.58
C PRO A 56 -13.42 -4.75 -13.82
N GLY A 57 -13.53 -4.82 -12.49
CA GLY A 57 -13.24 -3.69 -11.61
C GLY A 57 -11.76 -3.38 -11.57
N ARG A 58 -11.43 -2.22 -11.02
CA ARG A 58 -10.03 -1.78 -10.90
C ARG A 58 -9.75 -1.25 -9.52
N VAL A 59 -8.50 -1.41 -9.11
CA VAL A 59 -7.96 -0.75 -7.91
C VAL A 59 -6.99 0.32 -8.37
N LEU A 60 -7.10 1.49 -7.76
CA LEU A 60 -6.17 2.60 -7.98
C LEU A 60 -5.49 2.93 -6.66
N ALA A 61 -4.20 3.22 -6.69
CA ALA A 61 -3.48 3.60 -5.50
C ALA A 61 -2.36 4.57 -5.83
N LEU A 62 -2.07 5.44 -4.86
CA LEU A 62 -0.89 6.29 -4.90
C LEU A 62 0.18 5.66 -4.03
N ILE A 63 1.34 5.39 -4.61
CA ILE A 63 2.46 4.79 -3.91
C ILE A 63 3.69 5.67 -4.00
N ASP A 64 4.59 5.48 -3.05
CA ASP A 64 5.90 6.13 -3.05
C ASP A 64 6.74 5.59 -4.22
N PRO A 65 7.16 6.46 -5.16
CA PRO A 65 7.97 6.02 -6.30
C PRO A 65 9.35 5.49 -5.91
N ASP A 66 9.82 5.79 -4.71
CA ASP A 66 11.12 5.33 -4.21
C ASP A 66 11.03 4.03 -3.43
N SER A 67 9.83 3.45 -3.32
CA SER A 67 9.64 2.18 -2.61
C SER A 67 10.11 0.98 -3.43
N GLY A 68 10.48 -0.10 -2.73
CA GLY A 68 10.81 -1.37 -3.38
C GLY A 68 9.63 -1.94 -4.16
N LEU A 69 8.40 -1.72 -3.70
CA LEU A 69 7.20 -2.12 -4.45
C LEU A 69 7.14 -1.38 -5.79
N ALA A 70 7.36 -0.07 -5.79
CA ALA A 70 7.33 0.71 -7.03
C ALA A 70 8.34 0.19 -8.05
N ASP A 71 9.53 -0.19 -7.60
CA ASP A 71 10.58 -0.76 -8.47
C ASP A 71 10.15 -2.10 -9.09
N ALA A 72 9.30 -2.84 -8.40
CA ALA A 72 8.84 -4.16 -8.85
C ALA A 72 7.65 -4.09 -9.80
N LEU A 73 6.96 -2.95 -9.89
CA LEU A 73 5.73 -2.83 -10.68
C LEU A 73 5.98 -2.33 -12.09
N GLU A 74 5.42 -3.07 -13.04
CA GLU A 74 5.31 -2.66 -14.44
C GLU A 74 3.97 -3.18 -14.98
N PRO A 75 3.48 -2.67 -16.12
CA PRO A 75 2.26 -3.24 -16.72
C PRO A 75 2.38 -4.75 -16.90
N GLY A 76 1.38 -5.49 -16.43
CA GLY A 76 1.35 -6.95 -16.45
C GLY A 76 1.79 -7.63 -15.14
N THR A 77 2.37 -6.88 -14.20
CA THR A 77 2.77 -7.45 -12.90
C THR A 77 1.56 -7.84 -12.08
N ALA A 78 1.57 -9.08 -11.56
CA ALA A 78 0.55 -9.55 -10.63
C ALA A 78 0.87 -9.05 -9.21
N VAL A 79 -0.17 -8.67 -8.48
CA VAL A 79 -0.03 -8.10 -7.13
C VAL A 79 -1.18 -8.59 -6.25
N VAL A 80 -0.90 -8.81 -4.98
CA VAL A 80 -1.91 -9.04 -3.95
C VAL A 80 -2.19 -7.71 -3.24
N VAL A 81 -3.46 -7.35 -3.15
CA VAL A 81 -3.93 -6.22 -2.36
C VAL A 81 -4.77 -6.77 -1.21
N GLN A 82 -4.26 -6.67 0.00
CA GLN A 82 -4.95 -7.23 1.16
C GLN A 82 -5.30 -6.15 2.16
N LEU A 83 -6.53 -6.19 2.67
CA LEU A 83 -6.97 -5.26 3.69
C LEU A 83 -6.50 -5.75 5.05
N LEU A 84 -5.87 -4.89 5.81
CA LEU A 84 -5.30 -5.25 7.09
C LEU A 84 -6.32 -5.09 8.21
N ALA A 85 -6.21 -5.94 9.23
CA ALA A 85 -6.98 -5.85 10.45
C ALA A 85 -6.17 -5.12 11.53
N TRP A 86 -6.83 -4.71 12.61
CA TRP A 86 -6.18 -4.06 13.75
C TRP A 86 -5.01 -4.88 14.29
N ALA A 87 -5.11 -6.20 14.28
CA ALA A 87 -4.04 -7.09 14.74
C ALA A 87 -2.77 -6.99 13.87
N HIS A 88 -2.87 -6.47 12.65
CA HIS A 88 -1.75 -6.33 11.72
C HIS A 88 -1.03 -4.97 11.81
N ARG A 89 -1.35 -4.13 12.79
CA ARG A 89 -0.79 -2.77 12.83
C ARG A 89 0.73 -2.72 12.91
N ASP A 90 1.34 -3.66 13.63
CA ASP A 90 2.80 -3.72 13.71
C ASP A 90 3.41 -4.13 12.37
N LEU A 91 2.76 -5.06 11.67
CA LEU A 91 3.17 -5.46 10.33
C LEU A 91 3.02 -4.32 9.34
N ALA A 92 1.94 -3.54 9.45
CA ALA A 92 1.74 -2.36 8.62
C ALA A 92 2.89 -1.35 8.78
N GLU A 93 3.36 -1.14 10.00
CA GLU A 93 4.50 -0.26 10.25
C GLU A 93 5.81 -0.83 9.70
N ALA A 94 6.00 -2.14 9.78
CA ALA A 94 7.19 -2.79 9.21
C ALA A 94 7.26 -2.58 7.70
N PHE A 95 6.14 -2.77 6.99
CA PHE A 95 6.08 -2.56 5.54
C PHE A 95 6.05 -1.07 5.13
N ALA A 96 5.70 -0.19 6.04
CA ALA A 96 5.80 1.26 5.82
C ALA A 96 7.22 1.80 6.06
N GLY A 97 8.10 0.97 6.62
CA GLY A 97 9.47 1.38 6.96
C GLY A 97 9.56 2.27 8.21
N THR A 98 8.50 2.29 9.03
CA THR A 98 8.44 3.13 10.25
C THR A 98 8.76 2.36 11.53
N ALA A 99 8.99 1.05 11.42
CA ALA A 99 9.37 0.20 12.56
C ALA A 99 10.48 -0.76 12.16
N PRO A 100 11.32 -1.19 13.11
CA PRO A 100 12.34 -2.20 12.83
C PRO A 100 11.71 -3.52 12.36
N ALA A 101 12.34 -4.13 11.38
CA ALA A 101 11.90 -5.43 10.84
C ALA A 101 13.13 -6.35 10.66
N PRO A 102 13.63 -6.96 11.75
CA PRO A 102 14.79 -7.84 11.66
C PRO A 102 14.55 -8.97 10.67
N GLY A 103 15.48 -9.16 9.73
CA GLY A 103 15.32 -10.13 8.65
C GLY A 103 14.44 -9.66 7.51
N GLY A 104 13.99 -8.40 7.54
CA GLY A 104 13.08 -7.79 6.56
C GLY A 104 11.61 -7.91 6.96
N PRO A 105 10.72 -7.11 6.33
CA PRO A 105 9.30 -7.10 6.71
C PRO A 105 8.60 -8.45 6.51
N PHE A 106 8.96 -9.19 5.46
CA PHE A 106 8.35 -10.50 5.20
C PHE A 106 8.67 -11.54 6.28
N ALA A 107 9.79 -11.38 6.99
CA ALA A 107 10.15 -12.29 8.09
C ALA A 107 9.24 -12.11 9.32
N GLN A 108 8.40 -11.08 9.35
CA GLN A 108 7.56 -10.74 10.50
C GLN A 108 6.20 -11.46 10.49
N ALA A 109 5.90 -12.26 9.46
CA ALA A 109 4.61 -12.92 9.33
C ALA A 109 4.74 -14.22 8.54
N GLU A 110 3.68 -15.01 8.53
CA GLU A 110 3.55 -16.20 7.70
C GLU A 110 2.75 -15.89 6.45
N TRP A 111 3.11 -16.51 5.34
CA TRP A 111 2.59 -16.21 4.02
C TRP A 111 2.14 -17.48 3.29
N SER A 112 1.09 -17.32 2.49
CA SER A 112 0.67 -18.33 1.51
C SER A 112 0.96 -17.80 0.12
N GLU A 113 1.45 -18.66 -0.75
CA GLU A 113 1.71 -18.28 -2.16
C GLU A 113 0.42 -18.35 -2.96
N THR A 114 0.23 -17.38 -3.83
CA THR A 114 -0.88 -17.33 -4.78
C THR A 114 -0.36 -17.02 -6.18
N SER A 115 -1.24 -17.08 -7.18
CA SER A 115 -0.89 -16.69 -8.55
C SER A 115 -0.53 -15.21 -8.67
N TRP A 116 -0.86 -14.40 -7.67
CA TRP A 116 -0.62 -12.94 -7.68
C TRP A 116 0.53 -12.52 -6.76
N GLY A 117 1.03 -13.42 -5.93
CA GLY A 117 2.10 -13.16 -4.99
C GLY A 117 1.77 -13.68 -3.59
N PRO A 118 2.58 -13.31 -2.59
CA PRO A 118 2.35 -13.76 -1.22
C PRO A 118 1.15 -13.05 -0.59
N VAL A 119 0.30 -13.82 0.06
CA VAL A 119 -0.81 -13.30 0.88
C VAL A 119 -0.56 -13.72 2.32
N LEU A 120 -0.92 -12.86 3.28
CA LEU A 120 -0.84 -13.23 4.70
C LEU A 120 -1.65 -14.50 4.96
N ALA A 121 -1.06 -15.43 5.71
CA ALA A 121 -1.72 -16.70 6.04
C ALA A 121 -3.05 -16.49 6.77
N ASN A 122 -3.17 -15.37 7.51
CA ASN A 122 -4.39 -14.97 8.23
C ASN A 122 -5.14 -13.81 7.58
N ALA A 123 -4.91 -13.55 6.29
CA ALA A 123 -5.69 -12.54 5.57
C ALA A 123 -7.11 -13.04 5.35
N SER A 124 -8.10 -12.18 5.61
CA SER A 124 -9.50 -12.52 5.39
C SER A 124 -10.11 -11.78 4.20
N VAL A 125 -9.57 -10.64 3.83
CA VAL A 125 -10.08 -9.84 2.70
C VAL A 125 -8.90 -9.43 1.83
N TRP A 126 -8.88 -9.94 0.60
CA TRP A 126 -7.80 -9.60 -0.33
C TRP A 126 -8.23 -9.76 -1.78
N ALA A 127 -7.51 -9.12 -2.67
CA ALA A 127 -7.72 -9.21 -4.11
C ALA A 127 -6.41 -9.56 -4.80
N GLY A 128 -6.51 -10.39 -5.84
CA GLY A 128 -5.44 -10.59 -6.81
C GLY A 128 -5.69 -9.66 -7.99
N VAL A 129 -4.69 -8.84 -8.30
CA VAL A 129 -4.81 -7.80 -9.32
C VAL A 129 -3.63 -7.85 -10.27
N ARG A 130 -3.80 -7.20 -11.42
CA ARG A 130 -2.73 -7.09 -12.42
C ARG A 130 -2.56 -5.65 -12.82
N VAL A 131 -1.34 -5.15 -12.75
CA VAL A 131 -1.03 -3.77 -13.10
C VAL A 131 -1.39 -3.51 -14.56
N GLU A 132 -2.20 -2.49 -14.79
CA GLU A 132 -2.62 -2.03 -16.11
C GLU A 132 -1.76 -0.86 -16.57
N SER A 133 -1.57 0.13 -15.70
CA SER A 133 -0.81 1.33 -16.02
C SER A 133 -0.19 1.96 -14.77
N LEU A 134 0.85 2.75 -15.02
CA LEU A 134 1.55 3.55 -14.02
C LEU A 134 1.66 4.97 -14.54
N ALA A 135 1.42 5.95 -13.68
CA ALA A 135 1.52 7.36 -14.05
C ALA A 135 2.07 8.18 -12.88
N GLU A 136 2.77 9.25 -13.18
CA GLU A 136 3.21 10.19 -12.15
C GLU A 136 2.09 11.17 -11.83
N VAL A 137 1.78 11.32 -10.55
CA VAL A 137 0.78 12.25 -10.05
C VAL A 137 1.37 12.96 -8.83
N GLY A 138 1.68 14.23 -8.97
CA GLY A 138 2.39 14.95 -7.92
C GLY A 138 3.70 14.25 -7.58
N TRP A 139 3.91 13.98 -6.33
CA TRP A 139 5.10 13.29 -5.81
C TRP A 139 4.89 11.77 -5.70
N SER A 140 3.75 11.28 -6.17
CA SER A 140 3.37 9.87 -6.07
C SER A 140 3.36 9.21 -7.44
N ARG A 141 3.29 7.89 -7.42
CA ARG A 141 3.02 7.09 -8.61
C ARG A 141 1.62 6.51 -8.49
N LEU A 142 0.78 6.81 -9.47
CA LEU A 142 -0.56 6.25 -9.55
C LEU A 142 -0.49 4.88 -10.23
N VAL A 143 -0.91 3.86 -9.50
CA VAL A 143 -1.03 2.50 -10.02
C VAL A 143 -2.51 2.26 -10.32
N THR A 144 -2.80 1.82 -11.54
CA THR A 144 -4.12 1.31 -11.92
C THR A 144 -3.97 -0.18 -12.20
N ALA A 145 -4.75 -1.00 -11.52
CA ALA A 145 -4.66 -2.46 -11.64
C ALA A 145 -6.03 -3.07 -11.83
N THR A 146 -6.12 -4.06 -12.72
CA THR A 146 -7.33 -4.82 -13.00
C THR A 146 -7.53 -5.87 -11.92
N ILE A 147 -8.72 -5.97 -11.36
CA ILE A 147 -9.08 -7.00 -10.38
C ILE A 147 -9.36 -8.31 -11.10
N GLU A 148 -8.60 -9.35 -10.78
CA GLU A 148 -8.76 -10.68 -11.35
C GLU A 148 -9.39 -11.67 -10.37
N HIS A 149 -9.24 -11.44 -9.07
CA HIS A 149 -9.72 -12.35 -8.03
C HIS A 149 -10.01 -11.56 -6.75
N VAL A 150 -11.05 -11.96 -6.03
CA VAL A 150 -11.40 -11.34 -4.74
C VAL A 150 -11.81 -12.43 -3.76
N GLU A 151 -11.27 -12.36 -2.55
CA GLU A 151 -11.76 -13.17 -1.42
C GLU A 151 -12.22 -12.24 -0.30
N ILE A 152 -13.41 -12.46 0.19
CA ILE A 152 -14.02 -11.68 1.26
C ILE A 152 -14.43 -12.63 2.38
N GLY A 153 -13.65 -12.65 3.45
CA GLY A 153 -13.96 -13.38 4.66
C GLY A 153 -14.49 -12.45 5.75
N ALA A 154 -14.27 -12.82 7.01
CA ALA A 154 -14.66 -12.00 8.14
C ALA A 154 -13.89 -10.67 8.14
N ASP A 155 -14.58 -9.59 8.46
CA ASP A 155 -14.02 -8.23 8.49
C ASP A 155 -14.41 -7.56 9.82
N ASP A 156 -13.95 -8.15 10.91
CA ASP A 156 -14.42 -7.78 12.23
C ASP A 156 -13.73 -6.55 12.81
N GLU A 157 -12.44 -6.34 12.49
CA GLU A 157 -11.67 -5.22 13.03
C GLU A 157 -10.74 -4.64 11.95
N PRO A 158 -11.29 -3.92 10.96
CA PRO A 158 -10.46 -3.33 9.90
C PRO A 158 -9.50 -2.29 10.47
N LEU A 159 -8.27 -2.27 9.95
CA LEU A 159 -7.29 -1.26 10.29
C LEU A 159 -7.54 -0.02 9.45
N THR A 160 -7.70 1.12 10.10
CA THR A 160 -7.84 2.41 9.43
C THR A 160 -6.77 3.37 9.90
N HIS A 161 -6.54 4.41 9.13
CA HIS A 161 -5.51 5.41 9.37
C HIS A 161 -6.07 6.80 9.17
N ARG A 162 -5.83 7.69 10.11
CA ARG A 162 -6.22 9.09 10.02
C ARG A 162 -5.32 9.95 10.91
N ARG A 163 -4.88 11.06 10.38
CA ARG A 163 -4.03 12.04 11.07
C ARG A 163 -2.74 11.43 11.63
N GLY A 164 -2.11 10.55 10.83
CA GLY A 164 -0.86 9.90 11.20
C GLY A 164 -0.98 8.79 12.22
N ARG A 165 -2.19 8.32 12.52
CA ARG A 165 -2.43 7.29 13.54
C ARG A 165 -3.31 6.18 13.00
N TYR A 166 -2.97 4.95 13.37
CA TYR A 166 -3.85 3.82 13.18
C TYR A 166 -5.04 3.92 14.13
N GLN A 167 -6.20 3.55 13.62
CA GLN A 167 -7.43 3.59 14.40
C GLN A 167 -8.12 2.23 14.37
N ARG A 168 -8.69 1.88 15.49
CA ARG A 168 -9.54 0.72 15.67
C ARG A 168 -10.98 1.14 15.41
N PRO A 169 -11.78 0.31 14.72
CA PRO A 169 -13.21 0.58 14.61
C PRO A 169 -13.86 0.52 15.98
N GLY A 170 -14.72 1.49 16.26
CA GLY A 170 -15.34 1.52 17.57
C GLY A 170 -16.57 2.35 17.63
#